data_119b9232b6b56ec57905a0f357d205cd
#
_entry.id   119b9232b6b56ec57905a0f357d205cd
#
_cell.length_a   1.000
_cell.length_b   1.000
_cell.length_c   1.000
_cell.angle_alpha   90.00
_cell.angle_beta   90.00
_cell.angle_gamma   90.00
#
_symmetry.space_group_name_H-M   'P 1'
#
loop_
_entity.id
_entity.type
_entity.pdbx_description
1 polymer ?
#
loop_
_entity_poly.entity_id
_entity_poly.type
_entity_poly.pdbx_seq_one_letter_code
_entity_poly.pdbx_strand_id
1 'polypeptide(L)'
;MFTLRVSRHDRGDTVLAECQSACVPARGEVLQLDTIDRDGEQIRPSTMWRVVSVTLHVPSLASNRPKDGSPHSVQLVEVAVLPDVAVLHDLSSAAQEILSESRM
;
A
#
# COMPACT_ATOMS: atom_id res chain seq x y z
N MET A 1 -9.75 12.41 -8.46
CA MET A 1 -9.06 11.13 -8.23
C MET A 1 -7.64 11.17 -8.75
N PHE A 2 -6.79 10.38 -8.18
CA PHE A 2 -5.40 10.25 -8.57
C PHE A 2 -5.04 8.76 -8.71
N THR A 3 -3.93 8.47 -9.37
CA THR A 3 -3.38 7.12 -9.41
C THR A 3 -2.64 6.83 -8.11
N LEU A 4 -3.01 5.76 -7.44
CA LEU A 4 -2.34 5.25 -6.26
C LEU A 4 -1.49 4.05 -6.67
N ARG A 5 -0.19 4.15 -6.47
CA ARG A 5 0.76 3.07 -6.78
C ARG A 5 1.34 2.53 -5.48
N VAL A 6 1.21 1.24 -5.27
CA VAL A 6 1.72 0.56 -4.07
C VAL A 6 2.93 -0.27 -4.46
N SER A 7 4.07 0.00 -3.84
CA SER A 7 5.34 -0.66 -4.13
C SER A 7 5.97 -1.22 -2.86
N ARG A 8 6.76 -2.28 -2.98
CA ARG A 8 7.51 -2.82 -1.84
C ARG A 8 8.70 -1.92 -1.53
N HIS A 9 8.82 -1.55 -0.27
CA HIS A 9 9.93 -0.72 0.21
C HIS A 9 11.27 -1.47 0.20
N ASP A 10 11.23 -2.78 0.47
CA ASP A 10 12.42 -3.61 0.61
C ASP A 10 12.93 -4.20 -0.72
N ARG A 11 12.19 -4.02 -1.79
CA ARG A 11 12.54 -4.56 -3.12
C ARG A 11 12.49 -3.51 -4.22
N GLY A 12 12.86 -2.29 -3.89
CA GLY A 12 13.03 -1.22 -4.85
C GLY A 12 11.78 -0.96 -5.70
N ASP A 13 11.87 -1.21 -6.99
CA ASP A 13 10.85 -0.83 -7.95
C ASP A 13 9.72 -1.85 -8.13
N THR A 14 9.58 -2.81 -7.23
CA THR A 14 8.52 -3.81 -7.34
C THR A 14 7.16 -3.20 -7.05
N VAL A 15 6.36 -3.00 -8.08
CA VAL A 15 4.98 -2.49 -7.97
C VAL A 15 4.05 -3.66 -7.65
N LEU A 16 3.31 -3.54 -6.56
CA LEU A 16 2.35 -4.56 -6.12
C LEU A 16 0.95 -4.30 -6.65
N ALA A 17 0.56 -3.03 -6.73
CA ALA A 17 -0.78 -2.65 -7.13
C ALA A 17 -0.79 -1.23 -7.67
N GLU A 18 -1.77 -0.94 -8.52
CA GLU A 18 -2.01 0.41 -9.03
C GLU A 18 -3.51 0.56 -9.26
N CYS A 19 -4.09 1.63 -8.74
CA CYS A 19 -5.52 1.89 -8.85
C CYS A 19 -5.83 3.38 -8.82
N GLN A 20 -7.06 3.72 -9.12
CA GLN A 20 -7.56 5.08 -8.92
C GLN A 20 -8.09 5.22 -7.50
N SER A 21 -7.74 6.31 -6.84
CA SER A 21 -8.14 6.56 -5.46
C SER A 21 -8.46 8.03 -5.24
N ALA A 22 -9.33 8.30 -4.29
CA ALA A 22 -9.62 9.64 -3.81
C ALA A 22 -9.01 9.90 -2.42
N CYS A 23 -8.45 8.85 -1.79
CA CYS A 23 -7.89 8.94 -0.44
C CYS A 23 -6.43 8.52 -0.43
N VAL A 24 -5.62 9.24 0.33
CA VAL A 24 -4.20 8.94 0.52
C VAL A 24 -4.02 8.12 1.78
N PRO A 25 -3.47 6.90 1.69
CA PRO A 25 -3.16 6.12 2.89
C PRO A 25 -2.11 6.84 3.74
N ALA A 26 -2.24 6.76 5.04
CA ALA A 26 -1.28 7.35 5.97
C ALA A 26 -0.20 6.33 6.36
N ARG A 27 0.98 6.85 6.71
CA ARG A 27 2.05 6.03 7.27
C ARG A 27 1.56 5.28 8.51
N GLY A 28 1.83 3.99 8.56
CA GLY A 28 1.39 3.12 9.65
C GLY A 28 0.08 2.41 9.40
N GLU A 29 -0.69 2.83 8.41
CA GLU A 29 -1.92 2.12 8.04
C GLU A 29 -1.60 0.78 7.39
N VAL A 30 -2.54 -0.16 7.52
CA VAL A 30 -2.45 -1.47 6.90
C VAL A 30 -3.33 -1.49 5.66
N LEU A 31 -2.75 -1.90 4.55
CA LEU A 31 -3.46 -2.11 3.30
C LEU A 31 -3.65 -3.60 3.08
N GLN A 32 -4.87 -3.99 2.75
CA GLN A 32 -5.17 -5.34 2.30
C GLN A 32 -5.14 -5.35 0.77
N LEU A 33 -4.27 -6.16 0.20
CA LEU A 33 -4.20 -6.32 -1.24
C LEU A 33 -4.92 -7.60 -1.65
N ASP A 34 -5.95 -7.43 -2.47
CA ASP A 34 -6.75 -8.52 -2.98
C ASP A 34 -6.38 -8.76 -4.45
N THR A 35 -6.12 -10.02 -4.80
CA THR A 35 -5.93 -10.38 -6.20
C THR A 35 -7.25 -10.88 -6.75
N ILE A 36 -7.81 -10.12 -7.69
CA ILE A 36 -9.11 -10.41 -8.28
C ILE A 36 -8.97 -10.68 -9.78
N ASP A 37 -9.90 -11.44 -10.32
CA ASP A 37 -9.99 -11.69 -11.77
C ASP A 37 -10.83 -10.62 -12.47
N ARG A 38 -11.11 -10.82 -13.74
CA ARG A 38 -11.92 -9.89 -14.56
C ARG A 38 -13.33 -9.72 -14.05
N ASP A 39 -13.88 -10.72 -13.39
CA ASP A 39 -15.24 -10.72 -12.86
C ASP A 39 -15.30 -10.17 -11.44
N GLY A 40 -14.16 -9.77 -10.89
CA GLY A 40 -14.07 -9.24 -9.52
C GLY A 40 -14.00 -10.31 -8.45
N GLU A 41 -13.83 -11.57 -8.81
CA GLU A 41 -13.70 -12.66 -7.84
C GLU A 41 -12.25 -12.80 -7.36
N GLN A 42 -12.10 -13.02 -6.07
CA GLN A 42 -10.78 -13.21 -5.46
C GLN A 42 -10.19 -14.56 -5.86
N ILE A 43 -9.01 -14.53 -6.46
CA ILE A 43 -8.31 -15.73 -6.96
C ILE A 43 -7.15 -16.18 -6.08
N ARG A 44 -6.75 -15.36 -5.10
CA ARG A 44 -5.69 -15.68 -4.13
C ARG A 44 -6.06 -15.12 -2.78
N PRO A 45 -5.52 -15.69 -1.68
CA PRO A 45 -5.69 -15.08 -0.37
C PRO A 45 -5.14 -13.64 -0.36
N SER A 46 -5.84 -12.77 0.34
CA SER A 46 -5.41 -11.39 0.52
C SER A 46 -4.11 -11.33 1.30
N THR A 47 -3.30 -10.33 0.98
CA THR A 47 -2.06 -10.06 1.70
C THR A 47 -2.16 -8.73 2.42
N MET A 48 -1.55 -8.66 3.60
CA MET A 48 -1.58 -7.47 4.44
C MET A 48 -0.22 -6.78 4.39
N TRP A 49 -0.27 -5.48 4.20
CA TRP A 49 0.91 -4.65 4.03
C TRP A 49 0.80 -3.40 4.88
N ARG A 50 1.91 -2.99 5.49
CA ARG A 50 1.96 -1.77 6.29
C ARG A 50 2.63 -0.66 5.51
N VAL A 51 2.00 0.50 5.50
CA VAL A 51 2.53 1.69 4.83
C VAL A 51 3.72 2.23 5.63
N VAL A 52 4.87 2.36 4.98
CA VAL A 52 6.08 2.91 5.60
C VAL A 52 6.42 4.30 5.09
N SER A 53 6.03 4.64 3.87
CA SER A 53 6.21 5.99 3.35
C SER A 53 5.15 6.32 2.29
N VAL A 54 4.86 7.61 2.16
CA VAL A 54 3.92 8.13 1.17
C VAL A 54 4.61 9.26 0.43
N THR A 55 4.61 9.19 -0.90
CA THR A 55 5.20 10.22 -1.76
C THR A 55 4.13 10.77 -2.69
N LEU A 56 3.89 12.07 -2.57
CA LEU A 56 2.99 12.79 -3.45
C LEU A 56 3.80 13.40 -4.59
N HIS A 57 3.44 13.08 -5.82
CA HIS A 57 4.04 13.71 -6.98
C HIS A 57 3.32 15.01 -7.27
N VAL A 58 3.94 16.11 -6.87
CA VAL A 58 3.36 17.45 -6.98
C VAL A 58 3.96 18.15 -8.18
N PRO A 59 3.16 18.59 -9.14
CA PRO A 59 3.68 19.32 -10.30
C PRO A 59 4.39 20.60 -9.89
N SER A 60 5.52 20.87 -10.53
CA SER A 60 6.27 22.10 -10.29
C SER A 60 5.53 23.29 -10.89
N LEU A 61 5.49 24.40 -10.18
CA LEU A 61 4.84 25.63 -10.65
C LEU A 61 5.66 26.42 -11.68
N ALA A 62 6.91 26.04 -11.89
CA ALA A 62 7.88 26.94 -12.56
C ALA A 62 7.62 27.15 -14.06
N SER A 63 7.03 26.21 -14.80
CA SER A 63 6.99 26.34 -16.27
C SER A 63 5.80 25.70 -16.98
N ASN A 64 4.92 24.96 -16.28
CA ASN A 64 3.89 24.16 -16.95
C ASN A 64 2.48 24.36 -16.37
N ARG A 65 2.10 25.59 -16.11
CA ARG A 65 0.72 25.87 -15.71
C ARG A 65 -0.22 25.57 -16.86
N PRO A 66 -1.42 25.00 -16.58
CA PRO A 66 -2.45 24.92 -17.59
C PRO A 66 -2.78 26.30 -18.18
N LYS A 67 -3.25 26.34 -19.41
CA LYS A 67 -3.57 27.58 -20.10
C LYS A 67 -4.61 28.44 -19.39
N ASP A 68 -5.46 27.81 -18.58
CA ASP A 68 -6.49 28.51 -17.81
C ASP A 68 -5.96 29.14 -16.52
N GLY A 69 -4.67 28.98 -16.21
CA GLY A 69 -4.05 29.53 -15.01
C GLY A 69 -4.33 28.76 -13.72
N SER A 70 -5.10 27.67 -13.78
CA SER A 70 -5.38 26.87 -12.59
C SER A 70 -4.14 26.04 -12.18
N PRO A 71 -4.00 25.71 -10.89
CA PRO A 71 -2.90 24.84 -10.48
C PRO A 71 -3.11 23.40 -10.99
N HIS A 72 -2.01 22.71 -11.26
CA HIS A 72 -2.09 21.28 -11.54
C HIS A 72 -2.57 20.51 -10.31
N SER A 73 -3.37 19.46 -10.54
CA SER A 73 -3.76 18.54 -9.49
C SER A 73 -2.71 17.43 -9.31
N VAL A 74 -2.68 16.83 -8.13
CA VAL A 74 -1.86 15.64 -7.89
C VAL A 74 -2.43 14.50 -8.72
N GLN A 75 -1.58 13.87 -9.54
CA GLN A 75 -1.98 12.79 -10.43
C GLN A 75 -1.51 11.42 -9.93
N LEU A 76 -0.43 11.39 -9.14
CA LEU A 76 0.19 10.15 -8.70
C LEU A 76 0.59 10.26 -7.22
N VAL A 77 0.21 9.24 -6.47
CA VAL A 77 0.67 9.03 -5.09
C VAL A 77 1.35 7.67 -5.05
N GLU A 78 2.60 7.65 -4.63
CA GLU A 78 3.33 6.40 -4.42
C GLU A 78 3.36 6.06 -2.95
N VAL A 79 3.01 4.80 -2.63
CA VAL A 79 3.00 4.29 -1.28
C VAL A 79 3.97 3.12 -1.21
N ALA A 80 4.98 3.24 -0.37
CA ALA A 80 5.90 2.15 -0.12
C ALA A 80 5.42 1.35 1.09
N VAL A 81 5.40 0.04 0.96
CA VAL A 81 4.86 -0.86 1.97
C VAL A 81 5.84 -1.99 2.28
N LEU A 82 5.68 -2.57 3.46
CA LEU A 82 6.34 -3.80 3.89
C LEU A 82 5.28 -4.79 4.31
N PRO A 83 5.58 -6.11 4.27
CA PRO A 83 4.67 -7.10 4.83
C PRO A 83 4.28 -6.72 6.25
N ASP A 84 3.02 -6.89 6.63
CA ASP A 84 2.59 -6.52 7.97
C ASP A 84 3.16 -7.48 8.99
N VAL A 85 4.32 -7.11 9.50
CA VAL A 85 5.07 -7.91 10.48
C VAL A 85 4.28 -8.10 11.77
N ALA A 86 3.42 -7.14 12.13
CA ALA A 86 2.61 -7.25 13.33
C ALA A 86 1.64 -8.42 13.23
N VAL A 87 0.97 -8.62 12.09
CA VAL A 87 0.08 -9.77 11.87
C VAL A 87 0.88 -11.08 11.93
N LEU A 88 2.01 -11.14 11.25
CA LEU A 88 2.87 -12.32 11.26
C LEU A 88 3.42 -12.60 12.66
N HIS A 89 3.79 -11.54 13.39
CA HIS A 89 4.28 -11.66 14.77
C HIS A 89 3.21 -12.19 15.70
N ASP A 90 1.99 -11.68 15.61
CA ASP A 90 0.87 -12.14 16.42
C ASP A 90 0.56 -13.62 16.19
N LEU A 91 0.58 -14.05 14.93
CA LEU A 91 0.41 -15.46 14.59
C LEU A 91 1.52 -16.34 15.16
N SER A 92 2.76 -15.88 15.09
CA SER A 92 3.92 -16.59 15.64
C SER A 92 3.85 -16.67 17.16
N SER A 93 3.45 -15.59 17.83
CA SER A 93 3.29 -15.56 19.28
C SER A 93 2.20 -16.51 19.75
N ALA A 94 1.06 -16.54 19.06
CA ALA A 94 -0.01 -17.49 19.36
C ALA A 94 0.45 -18.94 19.22
N ALA A 95 1.19 -19.25 18.16
CA ALA A 95 1.75 -20.57 17.95
C ALA A 95 2.74 -20.96 19.05
N GLN A 96 3.58 -20.02 19.49
CA GLN A 96 4.54 -20.25 20.58
C GLN A 96 3.84 -20.49 21.91
N GLU A 97 2.78 -19.76 22.19
CA GLU A 97 1.96 -19.98 23.41
C GLU A 97 1.37 -21.39 23.43
N ILE A 98 0.80 -21.82 22.31
CA ILE A 98 0.24 -23.17 22.19
C ILE A 98 1.32 -24.23 22.43
N LEU A 99 2.51 -24.05 21.85
CA LEU A 99 3.63 -24.97 22.04
C LEU A 99 4.13 -24.99 23.49
N SER A 100 4.16 -23.82 24.14
CA SER A 100 4.56 -23.72 25.54
C SER A 100 3.58 -24.43 26.47
N GLU A 101 2.27 -24.28 26.23
CA GLU A 101 1.25 -24.96 26.99
C GLU A 101 1.32 -26.47 26.82
N SER A 102 1.62 -26.96 25.63
CA SER A 102 1.72 -28.39 25.38
C SER A 102 2.98 -29.05 25.97
N ARG A 103 3.96 -28.24 26.39
CA ARG A 103 5.17 -28.74 27.06
C ARG A 103 5.04 -28.88 28.57
N MET A 104 4.00 -28.31 29.11
CA MET A 104 3.65 -28.42 30.53
C MET A 104 2.62 -29.48 30.72
#